data_02133dca4b864757f44023249a461bd9
#
_entry.id   02133dca4b864757f44023249a461bd9
#
_cell.length_a   1.000
_cell.length_b   1.000
_cell.length_c   1.000
_cell.angle_alpha   90.00
_cell.angle_beta   90.00
_cell.angle_gamma   90.00
#
_symmetry.space_group_name_H-M   'P 1'
#
loop_
_entity.id
_entity.type
_entity.pdbx_description
1 polymer ?
#
loop_
_entity_poly.entity_id
_entity_poly.type
_entity_poly.pdbx_seq_one_letter_code
_entity_poly.pdbx_strand_id
1 'polypeptide(L)'
;MIKQNTTNSGFYGKIETIIRIIPHIYIIFRMLVRFTSYFEEDFLSLKEIFKNKKINIIDVGASDGISAQFFLRNLNCNKIFCYEPQKVFFSKLLSLKKRFKNIIPFNYGLAKKNSKMEIFYPYIKFFGLKVFLLTYSFPIKKELENQINLDFFIKPNIEKSKIFVKKFKIVKDKIDLIK
;
A
#
# COMPACT_ATOMS: atom_id res chain seq x y z
N MET A 1 6.33 -8.35 -22.47
CA MET A 1 5.48 -7.16 -22.53
C MET A 1 4.08 -7.54 -22.05
N ILE A 2 3.84 -7.45 -20.74
CA ILE A 2 2.54 -7.80 -20.16
C ILE A 2 1.68 -6.55 -20.30
N LYS A 3 0.75 -6.55 -21.26
CA LYS A 3 -0.34 -5.58 -21.28
C LYS A 3 -1.13 -5.79 -19.99
N GLN A 4 -1.03 -4.87 -19.06
CA GLN A 4 -2.03 -4.76 -17.99
C GLN A 4 -3.35 -4.42 -18.70
N ASN A 5 -4.21 -5.42 -18.82
CA ASN A 5 -5.61 -5.19 -19.15
C ASN A 5 -6.16 -4.27 -18.05
N THR A 6 -6.46 -3.06 -18.42
CA THR A 6 -7.30 -2.16 -17.62
C THR A 6 -8.69 -2.78 -17.60
N THR A 7 -8.89 -3.74 -16.71
CA THR A 7 -10.22 -4.21 -16.34
C THR A 7 -11.01 -3.00 -15.85
N ASN A 8 -12.22 -2.87 -16.32
CA ASN A 8 -13.21 -1.84 -16.02
C ASN A 8 -13.06 -1.35 -14.57
N SER A 9 -12.29 -0.28 -14.40
CA SER A 9 -12.23 0.40 -13.12
C SER A 9 -13.60 1.00 -12.90
N GLY A 10 -14.29 0.60 -11.85
CA GLY A 10 -15.55 1.19 -11.44
C GLY A 10 -15.43 2.72 -11.33
N PHE A 11 -16.52 3.40 -11.07
CA PHE A 11 -16.59 4.87 -10.99
C PHE A 11 -15.41 5.50 -10.22
N TYR A 12 -14.96 4.88 -9.13
CA TYR A 12 -13.82 5.32 -8.32
C TYR A 12 -12.47 5.20 -9.02
N GLY A 13 -12.23 4.15 -9.80
CA GLY A 13 -11.00 4.03 -10.59
C GLY A 13 -10.87 5.11 -11.64
N LYS A 14 -12.00 5.53 -12.26
CA LYS A 14 -12.02 6.66 -13.20
C LYS A 14 -11.73 7.99 -12.48
N ILE A 15 -12.34 8.23 -11.32
CA ILE A 15 -12.06 9.41 -10.50
C ILE A 15 -10.61 9.41 -10.05
N GLU A 16 -10.07 8.29 -9.58
CA GLU A 16 -8.68 8.18 -9.17
C GLU A 16 -7.73 8.51 -10.32
N THR A 17 -8.04 8.06 -11.55
CA THR A 17 -7.24 8.39 -12.74
C THR A 17 -7.24 9.89 -13.03
N ILE A 18 -8.39 10.55 -12.94
CA ILE A 18 -8.51 12.00 -13.16
C ILE A 18 -7.78 12.78 -12.06
N ILE A 19 -7.89 12.35 -10.81
CA ILE A 19 -7.29 13.02 -9.66
C ILE A 19 -5.77 12.85 -9.63
N ARG A 20 -5.22 11.78 -10.20
CA ARG A 20 -3.76 11.56 -10.36
C ARG A 20 -3.09 12.64 -11.20
N ILE A 21 -3.81 13.28 -12.11
CA ILE A 21 -3.28 14.35 -12.97
C ILE A 21 -2.73 15.50 -12.11
N ILE A 22 -3.37 15.82 -10.99
CA ILE A 22 -2.93 16.87 -10.06
C ILE A 22 -2.55 16.24 -8.71
N PRO A 23 -1.25 16.06 -8.41
CA PRO A 23 -0.80 15.34 -7.21
C PRO A 23 -1.37 15.86 -5.88
N HIS A 24 -1.67 17.16 -5.80
CA HIS A 24 -2.25 17.78 -4.60
C HIS A 24 -3.69 17.31 -4.35
N ILE A 25 -4.49 17.18 -5.40
CA ILE A 25 -5.87 16.67 -5.33
C ILE A 25 -5.83 15.17 -4.96
N TYR A 26 -4.87 14.43 -5.51
CA TYR A 26 -4.65 13.02 -5.15
C TYR A 26 -4.44 12.83 -3.65
N ILE A 27 -3.69 13.72 -2.99
CA ILE A 27 -3.47 13.62 -1.54
C ILE A 27 -4.78 13.80 -0.77
N ILE A 28 -5.57 14.82 -1.12
CA ILE A 28 -6.87 15.08 -0.47
C ILE A 28 -7.78 13.87 -0.66
N PHE A 29 -7.85 13.33 -1.88
CA PHE A 29 -8.62 12.13 -2.16
C PHE A 29 -8.15 10.93 -1.32
N ARG A 30 -6.84 10.68 -1.22
CA ARG A 30 -6.28 9.60 -0.37
C ARG A 30 -6.61 9.80 1.10
N MET A 31 -6.66 11.03 1.58
CA MET A 31 -7.13 11.32 2.94
C MET A 31 -8.61 10.94 3.11
N LEU A 32 -9.46 11.31 2.17
CA LEU A 32 -10.89 10.98 2.21
C LEU A 32 -11.13 9.46 2.18
N VAL A 33 -10.42 8.72 1.32
CA VAL A 33 -10.52 7.25 1.25
C VAL A 33 -10.18 6.58 2.59
N ARG A 34 -9.31 7.17 3.42
CA ARG A 34 -9.02 6.64 4.76
C ARG A 34 -10.21 6.71 5.72
N PHE A 35 -11.09 7.67 5.55
CA PHE A 35 -12.28 7.83 6.40
C PHE A 35 -13.47 7.02 5.89
N THR A 36 -13.49 6.68 4.61
CA THR A 36 -14.49 5.80 4.04
C THR A 36 -14.10 4.35 4.26
N SER A 37 -15.09 3.46 4.39
CA SER A 37 -14.83 2.00 4.38
C SER A 37 -14.57 1.48 2.98
N TYR A 38 -14.42 2.38 2.00
CA TYR A 38 -14.20 2.05 0.62
C TYR A 38 -12.71 1.83 0.36
N PHE A 39 -12.38 0.67 -0.17
CA PHE A 39 -11.04 0.31 -0.62
C PHE A 39 -11.15 -0.16 -2.08
N GLU A 40 -10.64 -1.28 -2.46
CA GLU A 40 -10.81 -1.85 -3.80
C GLU A 40 -12.10 -2.69 -3.81
N GLU A 41 -12.90 -2.62 -4.90
CA GLU A 41 -14.18 -3.35 -5.00
C GLU A 41 -14.01 -4.85 -4.78
N ASP A 42 -12.91 -5.42 -5.27
CA ASP A 42 -12.58 -6.83 -5.10
C ASP A 42 -12.47 -7.27 -3.63
N PHE A 43 -12.11 -6.33 -2.75
CA PHE A 43 -12.01 -6.63 -1.31
C PHE A 43 -13.36 -6.67 -0.59
N LEU A 44 -14.41 -6.12 -1.18
CA LEU A 44 -15.75 -6.18 -0.58
C LEU A 44 -16.30 -7.61 -0.54
N SER A 45 -15.96 -8.43 -1.54
CA SER A 45 -16.35 -9.84 -1.60
C SER A 45 -15.75 -10.68 -0.46
N LEU A 46 -14.61 -10.24 0.10
CA LEU A 46 -13.99 -10.93 1.24
C LEU A 46 -14.89 -10.98 2.47
N LYS A 47 -15.82 -10.04 2.64
CA LYS A 47 -16.80 -10.07 3.74
C LYS A 47 -17.65 -11.33 3.68
N GLU A 48 -18.12 -11.71 2.50
CA GLU A 48 -18.96 -12.89 2.31
C GLU A 48 -18.13 -14.18 2.44
N ILE A 49 -16.90 -14.19 1.87
CA ILE A 49 -16.00 -15.34 1.92
C ILE A 49 -15.59 -15.69 3.36
N PHE A 50 -15.30 -14.66 4.17
CA PHE A 50 -14.81 -14.83 5.55
C PHE A 50 -15.86 -14.52 6.62
N LYS A 51 -17.13 -14.47 6.23
CA LYS A 51 -18.25 -14.26 7.16
C LYS A 51 -18.16 -15.22 8.36
N ASN A 52 -18.20 -14.66 9.56
CA ASN A 52 -18.12 -15.40 10.82
C ASN A 52 -16.81 -16.18 11.08
N LYS A 53 -15.78 -16.01 10.26
CA LYS A 53 -14.47 -16.63 10.49
C LYS A 53 -13.50 -15.63 11.09
N LYS A 54 -12.76 -16.07 12.12
CA LYS A 54 -11.63 -15.31 12.66
C LYS A 54 -10.40 -15.66 11.86
N ILE A 55 -9.80 -14.68 11.15
CA ILE A 55 -8.77 -14.91 10.14
C ILE A 55 -7.44 -14.24 10.49
N ASN A 56 -6.35 -14.84 9.99
CA ASN A 56 -5.02 -14.24 9.97
C ASN A 56 -4.66 -13.81 8.55
N ILE A 57 -4.15 -12.58 8.42
CA ILE A 57 -3.87 -11.95 7.14
C ILE A 57 -2.38 -11.64 7.04
N ILE A 58 -1.78 -11.85 5.87
CA ILE A 58 -0.48 -11.30 5.47
C ILE A 58 -0.75 -10.17 4.48
N ASP A 59 -0.32 -8.96 4.83
CA ASP A 59 -0.40 -7.76 3.99
C ASP A 59 1.02 -7.40 3.51
N VAL A 60 1.34 -7.71 2.26
CA VAL A 60 2.64 -7.46 1.64
C VAL A 60 2.62 -6.11 0.94
N GLY A 61 3.55 -5.23 1.32
CA GLY A 61 3.50 -3.84 0.88
C GLY A 61 2.38 -3.06 1.58
N ALA A 62 2.27 -3.25 2.89
CA ALA A 62 1.20 -2.67 3.69
C ALA A 62 1.19 -1.12 3.70
N SER A 63 2.29 -0.49 3.23
CA SER A 63 2.41 0.95 3.06
C SER A 63 2.00 1.72 4.33
N ASP A 64 1.07 2.64 4.23
CA ASP A 64 0.59 3.45 5.34
C ASP A 64 -0.56 2.79 6.14
N GLY A 65 -0.88 1.53 5.84
CA GLY A 65 -1.83 0.70 6.55
C GLY A 65 -3.29 0.92 6.19
N ILE A 66 -3.60 1.50 5.03
CA ILE A 66 -5.00 1.65 4.58
C ILE A 66 -5.66 0.28 4.42
N SER A 67 -4.98 -0.68 3.76
CA SER A 67 -5.48 -2.06 3.62
C SER A 67 -5.71 -2.73 4.97
N ALA A 68 -4.75 -2.63 5.89
CA ALA A 68 -4.90 -3.18 7.23
C ALA A 68 -6.09 -2.57 7.99
N GLN A 69 -6.33 -1.25 7.85
CA GLN A 69 -7.51 -0.60 8.43
C GLN A 69 -8.82 -1.08 7.79
N PHE A 70 -8.82 -1.27 6.47
CA PHE A 70 -9.97 -1.85 5.78
C PHE A 70 -10.30 -3.25 6.32
N PHE A 71 -9.30 -4.13 6.44
CA PHE A 71 -9.50 -5.48 6.98
C PHE A 71 -10.04 -5.45 8.40
N LEU A 72 -9.48 -4.61 9.28
CA LEU A 72 -9.95 -4.48 10.66
C LEU A 72 -11.41 -4.00 10.80
N ARG A 73 -11.87 -3.19 9.84
CA ARG A 73 -13.25 -2.67 9.86
C ARG A 73 -14.26 -3.64 9.27
N ASN A 74 -13.83 -4.47 8.34
CA ASN A 74 -14.73 -5.27 7.51
C ASN A 74 -14.65 -6.77 7.76
N LEU A 75 -13.60 -7.26 8.42
CA LEU A 75 -13.36 -8.69 8.66
C LEU A 75 -13.05 -8.93 10.13
N ASN A 76 -13.35 -10.12 10.60
CA ASN A 76 -12.99 -10.55 11.96
C ASN A 76 -11.52 -10.99 12.01
N CYS A 77 -10.61 -10.01 12.09
CA CYS A 77 -9.18 -10.25 12.05
C CYS A 77 -8.62 -10.66 13.42
N ASN A 78 -7.93 -11.80 13.46
CA ASN A 78 -7.13 -12.22 14.61
C ASN A 78 -5.77 -11.52 14.61
N LYS A 79 -4.99 -11.68 13.53
CA LYS A 79 -3.69 -11.04 13.31
C LYS A 79 -3.57 -10.55 11.88
N ILE A 80 -2.93 -9.39 11.69
CA ILE A 80 -2.54 -8.85 10.39
C ILE A 80 -1.05 -8.61 10.40
N PHE A 81 -0.30 -9.44 9.67
CA PHE A 81 1.14 -9.35 9.51
C PHE A 81 1.47 -8.38 8.38
N CYS A 82 1.84 -7.15 8.71
CA CYS A 82 2.07 -6.07 7.76
C CYS A 82 3.55 -5.95 7.42
N TYR A 83 3.93 -6.23 6.18
CA TYR A 83 5.30 -6.12 5.69
C TYR A 83 5.46 -4.83 4.90
N GLU A 84 6.28 -3.89 5.41
CA GLU A 84 6.56 -2.62 4.76
C GLU A 84 8.04 -2.25 4.92
N PRO A 85 8.82 -2.28 3.82
CA PRO A 85 10.26 -2.04 3.89
C PRO A 85 10.64 -0.56 4.06
N GLN A 86 9.77 0.39 3.66
CA GLN A 86 10.06 1.80 3.70
C GLN A 86 9.80 2.38 5.09
N LYS A 87 10.84 2.96 5.72
CA LYS A 87 10.76 3.49 7.08
C LYS A 87 9.65 4.54 7.26
N VAL A 88 9.45 5.39 6.24
CA VAL A 88 8.43 6.45 6.27
C VAL A 88 7.02 5.87 6.45
N PHE A 89 6.71 4.80 5.74
CA PHE A 89 5.40 4.14 5.83
C PHE A 89 5.32 3.22 7.03
N PHE A 90 6.40 2.52 7.34
CA PHE A 90 6.48 1.68 8.52
C PHE A 90 6.20 2.46 9.81
N SER A 91 6.63 3.72 9.92
CA SER A 91 6.31 4.56 11.09
C SER A 91 4.81 4.76 11.28
N LYS A 92 4.04 4.81 10.18
CA LYS A 92 2.57 4.89 10.24
C LYS A 92 1.94 3.58 10.70
N LEU A 93 2.49 2.43 10.28
CA LEU A 93 2.06 1.12 10.78
C LEU A 93 2.32 0.97 12.28
N LEU A 94 3.45 1.48 12.80
CA LEU A 94 3.71 1.52 14.24
C LEU A 94 2.67 2.35 14.99
N SER A 95 2.24 3.47 14.42
CA SER A 95 1.17 4.30 15.00
C SER A 95 -0.17 3.56 15.00
N LEU A 96 -0.47 2.81 13.94
CA LEU A 96 -1.66 1.95 13.88
C LEU A 96 -1.61 0.81 14.90
N LYS A 97 -0.45 0.17 15.08
CA LYS A 97 -0.26 -0.87 16.10
C LYS A 97 -0.61 -0.39 17.51
N LYS A 98 -0.31 0.87 17.85
CA LYS A 98 -0.67 1.44 19.16
C LYS A 98 -2.19 1.44 19.39
N ARG A 99 -2.98 1.60 18.32
CA ARG A 99 -4.45 1.61 18.35
C ARG A 99 -5.06 0.22 18.21
N PHE A 100 -4.43 -0.64 17.39
CA PHE A 100 -4.95 -1.95 17.00
C PHE A 100 -3.91 -3.03 17.29
N LYS A 101 -4.09 -3.77 18.37
CA LYS A 101 -3.16 -4.82 18.82
C LYS A 101 -3.02 -5.98 17.83
N ASN A 102 -4.00 -6.16 16.97
CA ASN A 102 -4.03 -7.16 15.90
C ASN A 102 -2.98 -6.92 14.81
N ILE A 103 -2.47 -5.69 14.66
CA ILE A 103 -1.46 -5.34 13.66
C ILE A 103 -0.08 -5.74 14.17
N ILE A 104 0.64 -6.52 13.35
CA ILE A 104 2.01 -6.97 13.61
C ILE A 104 2.90 -6.47 12.46
N PRO A 105 3.54 -5.29 12.62
CA PRO A 105 4.32 -4.67 11.55
C PRO A 105 5.75 -5.19 11.50
N PHE A 106 6.27 -5.36 10.27
CA PHE A 106 7.65 -5.75 9.97
C PHE A 106 8.28 -4.75 9.00
N ASN A 107 9.45 -4.18 9.38
CA ASN A 107 10.16 -3.22 8.53
C ASN A 107 11.10 -3.91 7.54
N TYR A 108 10.57 -4.77 6.71
CA TYR A 108 11.26 -5.37 5.57
C TYR A 108 10.25 -5.87 4.53
N GLY A 109 10.70 -5.95 3.28
CA GLY A 109 9.94 -6.58 2.21
C GLY A 109 10.18 -8.10 2.15
N LEU A 110 9.34 -8.81 1.41
CA LEU A 110 9.46 -10.26 1.20
C LEU A 110 10.10 -10.53 -0.17
N ALA A 111 11.04 -11.50 -0.23
CA ALA A 111 11.74 -11.90 -1.44
C ALA A 111 12.16 -13.37 -1.39
N LYS A 112 12.75 -13.88 -2.50
CA LYS A 112 13.30 -15.24 -2.54
C LYS A 112 14.54 -15.42 -1.65
N LYS A 113 15.31 -14.35 -1.42
CA LYS A 113 16.53 -14.33 -0.59
C LYS A 113 16.65 -13.03 0.19
N ASN A 114 17.45 -13.08 1.26
CA ASN A 114 17.77 -11.87 2.02
C ASN A 114 18.67 -10.97 1.19
N SER A 115 18.30 -9.71 1.04
CA SER A 115 19.14 -8.71 0.37
C SER A 115 18.80 -7.30 0.80
N LYS A 116 19.69 -6.37 0.44
CA LYS A 116 19.41 -4.93 0.45
C LYS A 116 19.15 -4.51 -0.98
N MET A 117 18.19 -3.64 -1.19
CA MET A 117 17.92 -3.07 -2.50
C MET A 117 17.58 -1.59 -2.40
N GLU A 118 17.73 -0.89 -3.51
CA GLU A 118 17.33 0.49 -3.63
C GLU A 118 15.94 0.54 -4.25
N ILE A 119 15.13 1.48 -3.77
CA ILE A 119 13.84 1.80 -4.37
C ILE A 119 13.73 3.30 -4.56
N PHE A 120 12.99 3.67 -5.56
CA PHE A 120 12.69 5.06 -5.91
C PHE A 120 11.19 5.27 -5.75
N TYR A 121 10.80 6.40 -5.18
CA TYR A 121 9.40 6.76 -4.97
C TYR A 121 9.18 8.25 -5.12
N PRO A 122 8.03 8.66 -5.67
CA PRO A 122 7.74 10.06 -5.91
C PRO A 122 7.18 10.73 -4.65
N TYR A 123 7.48 12.02 -4.53
CA TYR A 123 6.88 12.87 -3.52
C TYR A 123 6.59 14.26 -4.09
N ILE A 124 5.67 14.96 -3.49
CA ILE A 124 5.44 16.37 -3.72
C ILE A 124 5.68 17.16 -2.45
N LYS A 125 6.02 18.45 -2.60
CA LYS A 125 6.06 19.37 -1.48
C LYS A 125 4.71 20.07 -1.36
N PHE A 126 4.10 19.99 -0.19
CA PHE A 126 2.84 20.63 0.14
C PHE A 126 3.02 21.41 1.44
N PHE A 127 2.91 22.74 1.40
CA PHE A 127 3.24 23.63 2.53
C PHE A 127 4.58 23.29 3.20
N GLY A 128 5.62 23.07 2.38
CA GLY A 128 6.96 22.75 2.88
C GLY A 128 7.17 21.29 3.34
N LEU A 129 6.11 20.51 3.52
CA LEU A 129 6.17 19.11 3.92
C LEU A 129 6.28 18.18 2.70
N LYS A 130 7.10 17.13 2.83
CA LYS A 130 7.14 16.06 1.83
C LYS A 130 5.94 15.15 1.98
N VAL A 131 5.16 15.01 0.92
CA VAL A 131 4.05 14.07 0.86
C VAL A 131 4.34 13.02 -0.21
N PHE A 132 4.44 11.77 0.20
CA PHE A 132 4.81 10.66 -0.67
C PHE A 132 3.58 10.11 -1.40
N LEU A 133 3.76 9.85 -2.71
CA LEU A 133 2.73 9.24 -3.56
C LEU A 133 2.84 7.72 -3.44
N LEU A 134 2.04 7.15 -2.57
CA LEU A 134 2.18 5.80 -2.01
C LEU A 134 2.06 4.64 -3.00
N THR A 135 1.40 4.84 -4.12
CA THR A 135 1.16 3.79 -5.12
C THR A 135 2.35 3.56 -6.05
N TYR A 136 3.38 4.41 -5.95
CA TYR A 136 4.51 4.38 -6.86
C TYR A 136 5.79 4.15 -6.08
N SER A 137 6.35 2.96 -6.20
CA SER A 137 7.73 2.70 -5.79
C SER A 137 8.32 1.62 -6.69
N PHE A 138 9.45 1.92 -7.29
CA PHE A 138 10.10 1.06 -8.27
C PHE A 138 11.55 0.80 -7.89
N PRO A 139 12.08 -0.40 -8.17
CA PRO A 139 13.50 -0.68 -8.00
C PRO A 139 14.37 0.02 -9.06
N ILE A 140 13.79 0.40 -10.19
CA ILE A 140 14.48 1.04 -11.31
C ILE A 140 13.92 2.46 -11.49
N LYS A 141 14.80 3.47 -11.36
CA LYS A 141 14.43 4.88 -11.45
C LYS A 141 13.73 5.22 -12.78
N LYS A 142 14.26 4.70 -13.89
CA LYS A 142 13.72 4.95 -15.25
C LYS A 142 12.28 4.44 -15.40
N GLU A 143 11.95 3.30 -14.79
CA GLU A 143 10.58 2.77 -14.81
C GLU A 143 9.62 3.69 -14.06
N LEU A 144 10.03 4.21 -12.90
CA LEU A 144 9.27 5.19 -12.14
C LEU A 144 9.07 6.48 -12.95
N GLU A 145 10.14 7.00 -13.59
CA GLU A 145 10.07 8.21 -14.42
C GLU A 145 9.11 8.04 -15.59
N ASN A 146 9.13 6.88 -16.25
CA ASN A 146 8.19 6.56 -17.32
C ASN A 146 6.75 6.55 -16.82
N GLN A 147 6.49 5.92 -15.67
CA GLN A 147 5.15 5.86 -15.09
C GLN A 147 4.66 7.25 -14.68
N ILE A 148 5.52 8.05 -14.05
CA ILE A 148 5.20 9.43 -13.66
C ILE A 148 4.83 10.27 -14.88
N ASN A 149 5.57 10.13 -15.99
CA ASN A 149 5.30 10.87 -17.22
C ASN A 149 3.95 10.51 -17.86
N LEU A 150 3.46 9.28 -17.64
CA LEU A 150 2.15 8.84 -18.12
C LEU A 150 1.00 9.30 -17.21
N ASP A 151 1.24 9.35 -15.91
CA ASP A 151 0.16 9.47 -14.92
C ASP A 151 -0.01 10.90 -14.37
N PHE A 152 1.03 11.75 -14.46
CA PHE A 152 1.01 13.08 -13.82
C PHE A 152 1.31 14.20 -14.79
N PHE A 153 0.42 15.20 -14.83
CA PHE A 153 0.66 16.44 -15.54
C PHE A 153 1.73 17.29 -14.83
N ILE A 154 1.67 17.39 -13.50
CA ILE A 154 2.68 18.04 -12.67
C ILE A 154 3.61 16.96 -12.14
N LYS A 155 4.88 16.98 -12.59
CA LYS A 155 5.87 15.96 -12.24
C LYS A 155 6.28 16.04 -10.77
N PRO A 156 6.08 14.96 -10.00
CA PRO A 156 6.58 14.87 -8.64
C PRO A 156 8.11 14.76 -8.61
N ASN A 157 8.69 15.08 -7.46
CA ASN A 157 10.11 14.80 -7.20
C ASN A 157 10.30 13.32 -6.91
N ILE A 158 11.49 12.79 -7.17
CA ILE A 158 11.85 11.40 -6.88
C ILE A 158 12.85 11.35 -5.73
N GLU A 159 12.56 10.51 -4.75
CA GLU A 159 13.49 10.20 -3.66
C GLU A 159 13.91 8.73 -3.72
N LYS A 160 15.14 8.46 -3.29
CA LYS A 160 15.74 7.13 -3.24
C LYS A 160 15.86 6.67 -1.79
N SER A 161 15.52 5.42 -1.53
CA SER A 161 15.72 4.80 -0.22
C SER A 161 16.33 3.40 -0.36
N LYS A 162 17.14 3.04 0.63
CA LYS A 162 17.61 1.66 0.79
C LYS A 162 16.64 0.90 1.68
N ILE A 163 16.20 -0.26 1.21
CA ILE A 163 15.31 -1.14 1.95
C ILE A 163 15.96 -2.51 2.17
N PHE A 164 15.46 -3.21 3.19
CA PHE A 164 15.79 -4.61 3.42
C PHE A 164 14.65 -5.48 2.91
N VAL A 165 15.01 -6.57 2.24
CA VAL A 165 14.08 -7.65 1.90
C VAL A 165 14.59 -8.94 2.51
N LYS A 166 13.68 -9.76 3.01
CA LYS A 166 14.00 -11.05 3.63
C LYS A 166 13.33 -12.18 2.89
N LYS A 167 13.98 -13.34 2.90
CA LYS A 167 13.37 -14.57 2.42
C LYS A 167 12.08 -14.80 3.21
N PHE A 168 10.99 -15.03 2.49
CA PHE A 168 9.72 -15.38 3.11
C PHE A 168 9.90 -16.68 3.91
N LYS A 169 9.54 -16.63 5.18
CA LYS A 169 9.45 -17.80 6.06
C LYS A 169 8.00 -17.98 6.41
N ILE A 170 7.52 -19.21 6.30
CA ILE A 170 6.17 -19.57 6.69
C ILE A 170 5.94 -19.13 8.13
N VAL A 171 4.91 -18.32 8.35
CA VAL A 171 4.48 -17.94 9.71
C VAL A 171 3.90 -19.19 10.37
N LYS A 172 4.15 -19.36 11.66
CA LYS A 172 3.61 -20.53 12.41
C LYS A 172 2.08 -20.48 12.52
N ASP A 173 1.49 -19.30 12.44
CA ASP A 173 0.04 -19.15 12.44
C ASP A 173 -0.55 -19.62 11.10
N LYS A 174 -1.72 -20.24 11.14
CA LYS A 174 -2.50 -20.52 9.94
C LYS A 174 -2.84 -19.20 9.26
N ILE A 175 -2.50 -19.06 7.99
CA ILE A 175 -2.81 -17.88 7.20
C ILE A 175 -4.01 -18.15 6.32
N ASP A 176 -5.00 -17.28 6.38
CA ASP A 176 -6.27 -17.41 5.65
C ASP A 176 -6.30 -16.49 4.41
N LEU A 177 -5.54 -15.38 4.42
CA LEU A 177 -5.50 -14.42 3.33
C LEU A 177 -4.09 -13.84 3.17
N ILE A 178 -3.62 -13.74 1.93
CA ILE A 178 -2.39 -13.02 1.54
C ILE A 178 -2.78 -11.96 0.51
N LYS A 179 -2.46 -10.72 0.81
CA LYS A 179 -2.58 -9.57 -0.10
C LYS A 179 -1.23 -9.23 -0.69
#